data_35209b1112e866e2664c5b75e7435c86
#
_entry.id   35209b1112e866e2664c5b75e7435c86
#
_cell.length_a   1.000
_cell.length_b   1.000
_cell.length_c   1.000
_cell.angle_alpha   90.00
_cell.angle_beta   90.00
_cell.angle_gamma   90.00
#
_symmetry.space_group_name_H-M   'P 1'
#
loop_
_entity.id
_entity.type
_entity.pdbx_description
1 polymer ?
#
loop_
_entity_poly.entity_id
_entity_poly.type
_entity_poly.pdbx_seq_one_letter_code
_entity_poly.pdbx_strand_id
1 'polypeptide(L)'
;VSGIQHYEYAIGTTSGDTDVVAWTNNQLATSFIREDLTLQGGTTYYVSVRATDFVENTSAVTTSNGITAQPFIPTNTEPFDGSISEDLDWQQDSTTLFSAWQSDDNYEIAYYEYSFGTTIGDSNIVAWMENGTNTDVTISSLSLKNGTTYFVNIRAFDIAENQSTMVSSDGLTIDFTPPAIGIVYDGIGADINLSNDAVTASANWTGFVDSISGIELYE
;
A
#
# COMPACT_ATOMS: atom_id res chain seq x y z
N VAL A 1 -40.08 44.32 -8.64
CA VAL A 1 -39.21 43.31 -8.03
C VAL A 1 -37.85 43.94 -7.80
N SER A 2 -37.41 43.99 -6.54
CA SER A 2 -36.24 44.78 -6.09
C SER A 2 -34.89 44.22 -6.54
N GLY A 3 -34.81 42.98 -6.96
CA GLY A 3 -33.54 42.31 -7.28
C GLY A 3 -32.71 41.92 -6.02
N ILE A 4 -31.67 41.07 -6.20
CA ILE A 4 -30.79 40.65 -5.12
C ILE A 4 -29.73 41.73 -4.90
N GLN A 5 -29.54 42.14 -3.64
CA GLN A 5 -28.50 43.06 -3.22
C GLN A 5 -27.19 42.31 -2.91
N HIS A 6 -27.28 41.22 -2.16
CA HIS A 6 -26.14 40.37 -1.83
C HIS A 6 -26.57 38.98 -1.38
N TYR A 7 -25.60 38.06 -1.41
CA TYR A 7 -25.65 36.75 -0.75
C TYR A 7 -24.82 36.76 0.51
N GLU A 8 -25.23 35.98 1.49
CA GLU A 8 -24.41 35.63 2.64
C GLU A 8 -24.31 34.13 2.74
N TYR A 9 -23.16 33.67 3.20
CA TYR A 9 -22.94 32.27 3.53
C TYR A 9 -22.46 32.11 4.97
N ALA A 10 -22.70 30.93 5.53
CA ALA A 10 -22.17 30.47 6.81
C ALA A 10 -21.76 29.00 6.68
N ILE A 11 -20.88 28.54 7.56
CA ILE A 11 -20.46 27.14 7.65
C ILE A 11 -20.62 26.67 9.10
N GLY A 12 -21.22 25.49 9.26
CA GLY A 12 -21.42 24.89 10.58
C GLY A 12 -21.29 23.37 10.56
N THR A 13 -21.18 22.78 11.75
CA THR A 13 -21.10 21.33 11.95
C THR A 13 -22.48 20.65 11.96
N THR A 14 -23.54 21.42 11.98
CA THR A 14 -24.92 20.96 11.76
C THR A 14 -25.63 21.84 10.72
N SER A 15 -26.67 21.31 10.10
CA SER A 15 -27.40 22.02 9.05
C SER A 15 -28.01 23.31 9.60
N GLY A 16 -27.60 24.46 9.05
CA GLY A 16 -28.07 25.78 9.45
C GLY A 16 -27.22 26.49 10.52
N ASP A 17 -26.30 25.79 11.16
CA ASP A 17 -25.38 26.37 12.15
C ASP A 17 -24.28 27.24 11.51
N THR A 18 -23.63 28.03 12.37
CA THR A 18 -22.62 29.03 12.00
C THR A 18 -21.39 28.96 12.90
N ASP A 19 -21.17 27.81 13.51
CA ASP A 19 -20.14 27.56 14.54
C ASP A 19 -18.72 27.50 13.97
N VAL A 20 -18.58 27.31 12.65
CA VAL A 20 -17.28 27.30 11.94
C VAL A 20 -17.01 28.62 11.25
N VAL A 21 -17.97 29.12 10.48
CA VAL A 21 -17.92 30.44 9.84
C VAL A 21 -19.26 31.13 10.06
N ALA A 22 -19.24 32.26 10.77
CA ALA A 22 -20.41 33.11 10.93
C ALA A 22 -20.87 33.67 9.57
N TRP A 23 -22.13 34.14 9.49
CA TRP A 23 -22.70 34.78 8.29
C TRP A 23 -21.73 35.81 7.70
N THR A 24 -21.28 35.56 6.50
CA THR A 24 -20.27 36.34 5.76
C THR A 24 -20.88 36.83 4.45
N ASN A 25 -20.77 38.11 4.19
CA ASN A 25 -21.29 38.73 2.96
C ASN A 25 -20.40 38.32 1.77
N ASN A 26 -21.05 37.74 0.75
CA ASN A 26 -20.40 37.26 -0.50
C ASN A 26 -20.73 38.20 -1.70
N GLN A 27 -21.22 39.39 -1.44
CA GLN A 27 -21.65 40.31 -2.49
C GLN A 27 -22.66 39.60 -3.44
N LEU A 28 -22.49 39.77 -4.74
CA LEU A 28 -23.32 39.07 -5.76
C LEU A 28 -22.65 37.79 -6.29
N ALA A 29 -21.52 37.35 -5.68
CA ALA A 29 -20.86 36.13 -6.09
C ALA A 29 -21.69 34.89 -5.70
N THR A 30 -21.79 33.93 -6.61
CA THR A 30 -22.51 32.66 -6.42
C THR A 30 -21.61 31.50 -6.03
N SER A 31 -20.32 31.78 -5.74
CA SER A 31 -19.33 30.82 -5.27
C SER A 31 -18.32 31.51 -4.34
N PHE A 32 -17.68 30.75 -3.50
CA PHE A 32 -16.56 31.20 -2.67
C PHE A 32 -15.54 30.07 -2.45
N ILE A 33 -14.34 30.45 -2.06
CA ILE A 33 -13.32 29.56 -1.55
C ILE A 33 -12.90 30.09 -0.18
N ARG A 34 -12.71 29.19 0.78
CA ARG A 34 -12.25 29.51 2.14
C ARG A 34 -11.09 28.59 2.49
N GLU A 35 -9.89 29.17 2.62
CA GLU A 35 -8.62 28.43 2.77
C GLU A 35 -8.08 28.41 4.21
N ASP A 36 -8.60 29.22 5.10
CA ASP A 36 -8.13 29.45 6.47
C ASP A 36 -8.88 28.64 7.55
N LEU A 37 -9.49 27.50 7.16
CA LEU A 37 -10.25 26.65 8.06
C LEU A 37 -9.37 25.54 8.65
N THR A 38 -9.60 25.24 9.94
CA THR A 38 -9.08 24.03 10.57
C THR A 38 -10.25 23.06 10.74
N LEU A 39 -10.40 22.14 9.79
CA LEU A 39 -11.48 21.18 9.80
C LEU A 39 -11.05 19.92 10.55
N GLN A 40 -11.94 19.39 11.38
CA GLN A 40 -11.72 18.15 12.12
C GLN A 40 -12.11 16.95 11.24
N GLY A 41 -11.21 15.98 11.11
CA GLY A 41 -11.47 14.74 10.39
C GLY A 41 -12.67 13.98 10.96
N GLY A 42 -13.44 13.37 10.06
CA GLY A 42 -14.68 12.67 10.41
C GLY A 42 -15.87 13.58 10.69
N THR A 43 -15.68 14.90 10.65
CA THR A 43 -16.78 15.86 10.90
C THR A 43 -17.40 16.30 9.59
N THR A 44 -18.73 16.25 9.53
CA THR A 44 -19.47 16.76 8.38
C THR A 44 -19.75 18.25 8.56
N TYR A 45 -19.44 19.02 7.53
CA TYR A 45 -19.63 20.48 7.49
C TYR A 45 -20.71 20.85 6.47
N TYR A 46 -21.53 21.79 6.81
CA TYR A 46 -22.66 22.26 6.00
C TYR A 46 -22.48 23.72 5.63
N VAL A 47 -22.70 24.04 4.35
CA VAL A 47 -22.74 25.42 3.87
C VAL A 47 -24.18 25.88 3.84
N SER A 48 -24.50 26.98 4.52
CA SER A 48 -25.77 27.63 4.52
C SER A 48 -25.69 28.94 3.76
N VAL A 49 -26.71 29.24 2.93
CA VAL A 49 -26.78 30.45 2.10
C VAL A 49 -28.14 31.14 2.28
N ARG A 50 -28.12 32.45 2.28
CA ARG A 50 -29.31 33.30 2.17
C ARG A 50 -29.05 34.50 1.25
N ALA A 51 -30.11 35.08 0.71
CA ALA A 51 -30.05 36.26 -0.16
C ALA A 51 -30.83 37.40 0.46
N THR A 52 -30.33 38.63 0.30
CA THR A 52 -31.02 39.86 0.71
C THR A 52 -31.25 40.73 -0.52
N ASP A 53 -32.45 41.29 -0.63
CA ASP A 53 -32.83 42.19 -1.72
C ASP A 53 -32.53 43.67 -1.40
N PHE A 54 -32.74 44.57 -2.38
CA PHE A 54 -32.46 46.01 -2.20
C PHE A 54 -33.44 46.75 -1.25
N VAL A 55 -34.47 46.09 -0.74
CA VAL A 55 -35.38 46.61 0.27
C VAL A 55 -35.29 45.82 1.57
N GLU A 56 -34.12 45.13 1.78
CA GLU A 56 -33.71 44.44 3.00
C GLU A 56 -34.56 43.20 3.37
N ASN A 57 -35.34 42.63 2.43
CA ASN A 57 -35.95 41.33 2.68
C ASN A 57 -34.92 40.22 2.51
N THR A 58 -34.81 39.35 3.50
CA THR A 58 -33.90 38.21 3.49
C THR A 58 -34.67 36.91 3.21
N SER A 59 -34.15 36.09 2.33
CA SER A 59 -34.72 34.77 2.01
C SER A 59 -34.64 33.80 3.19
N ALA A 60 -35.41 32.72 3.10
CA ALA A 60 -35.14 31.56 3.95
C ALA A 60 -33.72 31.03 3.70
N VAL A 61 -33.09 30.44 4.72
CA VAL A 61 -31.79 29.78 4.63
C VAL A 61 -31.95 28.48 3.85
N THR A 62 -31.00 28.23 2.92
CA THR A 62 -30.84 26.94 2.23
C THR A 62 -29.48 26.39 2.60
N THR A 63 -29.42 25.10 2.93
CA THR A 63 -28.22 24.45 3.38
C THR A 63 -27.87 23.28 2.45
N SER A 64 -26.56 23.04 2.24
CA SER A 64 -26.04 21.89 1.49
C SER A 64 -26.34 20.56 2.20
N ASN A 65 -26.15 19.44 1.50
CA ASN A 65 -26.21 18.10 2.09
C ASN A 65 -24.99 17.76 2.97
N GLY A 66 -24.00 18.66 3.05
CA GLY A 66 -22.79 18.50 3.85
C GLY A 66 -21.64 17.82 3.12
N ILE A 67 -20.44 18.11 3.57
CA ILE A 67 -19.19 17.46 3.16
C ILE A 67 -18.44 17.01 4.42
N THR A 68 -17.99 15.76 4.46
CA THR A 68 -17.18 15.24 5.57
C THR A 68 -15.70 15.51 5.29
N ALA A 69 -15.02 16.17 6.23
CA ALA A 69 -13.59 16.37 6.13
C ALA A 69 -12.84 15.06 6.39
N GLN A 70 -11.93 14.69 5.48
CA GLN A 70 -11.14 13.48 5.57
C GLN A 70 -9.65 13.80 5.33
N PRO A 71 -8.96 14.42 6.31
CA PRO A 71 -7.57 14.81 6.18
C PRO A 71 -6.58 13.66 6.48
N PHE A 72 -7.08 12.47 6.81
CA PHE A 72 -6.24 11.32 7.13
C PHE A 72 -5.84 10.58 5.85
N ILE A 73 -4.59 10.17 5.80
CA ILE A 73 -4.04 9.34 4.73
C ILE A 73 -4.11 7.87 5.15
N PRO A 74 -4.34 6.92 4.22
CA PRO A 74 -4.24 5.49 4.50
C PRO A 74 -2.84 5.11 4.99
N THR A 75 -2.77 4.06 5.81
CA THR A 75 -1.51 3.45 6.24
C THR A 75 -1.41 2.03 5.70
N ASN A 76 -0.25 1.67 5.16
CA ASN A 76 0.03 0.31 4.70
C ASN A 76 1.00 -0.37 5.66
N THR A 77 0.83 -1.68 5.84
CA THR A 77 1.88 -2.55 6.41
C THR A 77 2.85 -2.95 5.31
N GLU A 78 4.02 -3.43 5.70
CA GLU A 78 4.98 -4.03 4.78
C GLU A 78 4.32 -5.18 4.01
N PRO A 79 4.42 -5.21 2.67
CA PRO A 79 3.84 -6.28 1.87
C PRO A 79 4.62 -7.58 2.05
N PHE A 80 3.93 -8.69 1.96
CA PHE A 80 4.52 -10.03 1.94
C PHE A 80 4.93 -10.40 0.52
N ASP A 81 6.11 -10.94 0.36
CA ASP A 81 6.57 -11.60 -0.85
C ASP A 81 6.13 -13.07 -0.79
N GLY A 82 4.96 -13.35 -1.35
CA GLY A 82 4.26 -14.62 -1.19
C GLY A 82 2.81 -14.40 -0.76
N SER A 83 2.24 -15.28 0.06
CA SER A 83 0.87 -15.15 0.57
C SER A 83 0.83 -14.30 1.85
N ILE A 84 -0.37 -13.84 2.23
CA ILE A 84 -0.58 -13.10 3.49
C ILE A 84 -0.19 -13.89 4.77
N SER A 85 0.03 -15.19 4.63
CA SER A 85 0.43 -16.09 5.72
C SER A 85 1.86 -16.60 5.60
N GLU A 86 2.56 -16.28 4.52
CA GLU A 86 3.90 -16.76 4.26
C GLU A 86 4.66 -15.72 3.45
N ASP A 87 5.69 -15.17 4.07
CA ASP A 87 6.64 -14.25 3.48
C ASP A 87 7.85 -15.07 3.00
N LEU A 88 8.22 -14.95 1.74
CA LEU A 88 9.24 -15.77 1.10
C LEU A 88 10.49 -14.97 0.83
N ASP A 89 11.63 -15.42 1.35
CA ASP A 89 12.95 -14.87 1.01
C ASP A 89 13.47 -15.35 -0.36
N TRP A 90 13.10 -16.57 -0.77
CA TRP A 90 13.54 -17.22 -2.01
C TRP A 90 12.42 -17.98 -2.71
N GLN A 91 12.49 -18.00 -4.05
CA GLN A 91 11.69 -18.91 -4.86
C GLN A 91 12.46 -19.43 -6.08
N GLN A 92 12.10 -20.65 -6.53
CA GLN A 92 12.66 -21.26 -7.74
C GLN A 92 11.95 -20.79 -9.02
N ASP A 93 10.67 -20.42 -8.94
CA ASP A 93 9.90 -19.98 -10.10
C ASP A 93 10.42 -18.63 -10.62
N SER A 94 10.91 -18.62 -11.84
CA SER A 94 11.42 -17.43 -12.53
C SER A 94 10.40 -16.75 -13.44
N THR A 95 9.13 -17.16 -13.36
CA THR A 95 8.08 -16.67 -14.27
C THR A 95 6.95 -15.95 -13.58
N THR A 96 6.88 -16.03 -12.26
CA THR A 96 5.76 -15.49 -11.47
C THR A 96 6.27 -14.72 -10.29
N LEU A 97 5.64 -13.58 -9.96
CA LEU A 97 5.75 -12.89 -8.70
C LEU A 97 4.35 -12.80 -8.08
N PHE A 98 4.27 -13.08 -6.80
CA PHE A 98 3.07 -12.92 -5.99
C PHE A 98 3.36 -11.99 -4.83
N SER A 99 2.39 -11.15 -4.45
CA SER A 99 2.46 -10.37 -3.22
C SER A 99 1.09 -10.17 -2.63
N ALA A 100 1.05 -10.04 -1.30
CA ALA A 100 -0.14 -9.67 -0.54
C ALA A 100 0.20 -8.58 0.47
N TRP A 101 -0.78 -7.75 0.85
CA TRP A 101 -0.60 -6.64 1.78
C TRP A 101 -1.82 -6.39 2.63
N GLN A 102 -1.65 -5.55 3.63
CA GLN A 102 -2.73 -5.05 4.47
C GLN A 102 -2.64 -3.53 4.56
N SER A 103 -3.79 -2.90 4.66
CA SER A 103 -3.90 -1.46 4.89
C SER A 103 -4.95 -1.20 5.95
N ASP A 104 -4.78 -0.09 6.64
CA ASP A 104 -5.78 0.45 7.55
C ASP A 104 -6.06 1.90 7.18
N ASP A 105 -7.34 2.23 7.13
CA ASP A 105 -7.81 3.59 7.01
C ASP A 105 -9.04 3.77 7.89
N ASN A 106 -9.21 4.98 8.45
CA ASN A 106 -10.36 5.31 9.28
C ASN A 106 -11.68 5.39 8.50
N TYR A 107 -11.59 5.35 7.15
CA TYR A 107 -12.75 5.45 6.28
C TYR A 107 -12.78 4.30 5.29
N GLU A 108 -12.58 4.55 4.01
CA GLU A 108 -12.67 3.52 2.98
C GLU A 108 -11.54 3.68 1.97
N ILE A 109 -10.83 2.58 1.72
CA ILE A 109 -9.86 2.50 0.63
C ILE A 109 -10.61 2.48 -0.70
N ALA A 110 -10.28 3.42 -1.57
CA ALA A 110 -10.82 3.48 -2.93
C ALA A 110 -10.11 2.49 -3.84
N TYR A 111 -8.76 2.47 -3.81
CA TYR A 111 -7.95 1.54 -4.58
C TYR A 111 -6.50 1.48 -4.08
N TYR A 112 -5.82 0.42 -4.48
CA TYR A 112 -4.38 0.26 -4.34
C TYR A 112 -3.69 0.42 -5.69
N GLU A 113 -2.45 0.88 -5.65
CA GLU A 113 -1.52 0.72 -6.75
C GLU A 113 -0.31 -0.08 -6.29
N TYR A 114 0.22 -0.88 -7.20
CA TYR A 114 1.42 -1.67 -6.97
C TYR A 114 2.42 -1.51 -8.14
N SER A 115 3.68 -1.76 -7.85
CA SER A 115 4.74 -1.92 -8.84
C SER A 115 5.74 -2.97 -8.38
N PHE A 116 6.52 -3.54 -9.31
CA PHE A 116 7.64 -4.41 -8.98
C PHE A 116 8.93 -3.86 -9.56
N GLY A 117 10.00 -3.93 -8.79
CA GLY A 117 11.32 -3.47 -9.18
C GLY A 117 12.45 -4.34 -8.63
N THR A 118 13.69 -4.04 -9.05
CA THR A 118 14.91 -4.67 -8.56
C THR A 118 15.57 -3.88 -7.43
N THR A 119 14.99 -2.77 -7.04
CA THR A 119 15.34 -1.99 -5.85
C THR A 119 14.07 -1.41 -5.24
N ILE A 120 14.11 -1.10 -3.95
CA ILE A 120 12.99 -0.48 -3.23
C ILE A 120 12.55 0.81 -3.92
N GLY A 121 11.25 0.92 -4.21
CA GLY A 121 10.63 2.06 -4.89
C GLY A 121 10.71 2.04 -6.41
N ASP A 122 11.48 1.15 -7.02
CA ASP A 122 11.57 1.03 -8.47
C ASP A 122 10.33 0.32 -9.06
N SER A 123 10.10 0.58 -10.36
CA SER A 123 9.02 -0.02 -11.14
C SER A 123 9.52 -0.54 -12.50
N ASN A 124 10.79 -1.00 -12.52
CA ASN A 124 11.48 -1.40 -13.74
C ASN A 124 11.13 -2.82 -14.23
N ILE A 125 10.39 -3.60 -13.43
CA ILE A 125 9.88 -4.93 -13.79
C ILE A 125 8.40 -4.85 -14.15
N VAL A 126 7.59 -4.26 -13.26
CA VAL A 126 6.19 -3.95 -13.50
C VAL A 126 5.98 -2.48 -13.13
N ALA A 127 5.55 -1.67 -14.09
CA ALA A 127 5.20 -0.27 -13.84
C ALA A 127 4.02 -0.17 -12.86
N TRP A 128 3.83 0.99 -12.23
CA TRP A 128 2.69 1.24 -11.35
C TRP A 128 1.37 0.90 -12.04
N MET A 129 0.57 0.06 -11.40
CA MET A 129 -0.74 -0.41 -11.86
C MET A 129 -1.75 -0.35 -10.73
N GLU A 130 -2.97 0.06 -11.07
CA GLU A 130 -4.12 0.02 -10.16
C GLU A 130 -4.60 -1.43 -9.97
N ASN A 131 -4.94 -1.78 -8.72
CA ASN A 131 -5.43 -3.10 -8.30
C ASN A 131 -6.88 -3.07 -7.77
N GLY A 132 -7.58 -1.96 -7.90
CA GLY A 132 -8.85 -1.75 -7.20
C GLY A 132 -8.69 -1.94 -5.69
N THR A 133 -9.64 -2.57 -5.05
CA THR A 133 -9.60 -2.86 -3.60
C THR A 133 -8.99 -4.22 -3.24
N ASN A 134 -8.41 -4.94 -4.22
CA ASN A 134 -7.75 -6.22 -3.94
C ASN A 134 -6.45 -6.01 -3.16
N THR A 135 -6.20 -6.86 -2.19
CA THR A 135 -5.04 -6.83 -1.30
C THR A 135 -3.98 -7.89 -1.62
N ASP A 136 -4.04 -8.43 -2.83
CA ASP A 136 -3.06 -9.37 -3.38
C ASP A 136 -2.95 -9.21 -4.89
N VAL A 137 -1.83 -9.64 -5.43
CA VAL A 137 -1.58 -9.64 -6.87
C VAL A 137 -0.67 -10.79 -7.28
N THR A 138 -0.94 -11.37 -8.44
CA THR A 138 -0.06 -12.33 -9.10
C THR A 138 0.30 -11.83 -10.49
N ILE A 139 1.57 -11.69 -10.78
CA ILE A 139 2.09 -11.35 -12.10
C ILE A 139 2.77 -12.55 -12.69
N SER A 140 2.32 -12.99 -13.84
CA SER A 140 2.83 -14.17 -14.55
C SER A 140 3.50 -13.79 -15.86
N SER A 141 4.16 -14.78 -16.49
CA SER A 141 4.85 -14.63 -17.79
C SER A 141 6.04 -13.66 -17.71
N LEU A 142 6.65 -13.53 -16.54
CA LEU A 142 7.89 -12.80 -16.34
C LEU A 142 9.11 -13.60 -16.82
N SER A 143 10.26 -12.94 -16.90
CA SER A 143 11.57 -13.56 -17.15
C SER A 143 12.54 -13.03 -16.09
N LEU A 144 12.44 -13.62 -14.90
CA LEU A 144 13.20 -13.21 -13.73
C LEU A 144 14.60 -13.83 -13.77
N LYS A 145 15.57 -13.12 -13.21
CA LYS A 145 16.99 -13.51 -13.26
C LYS A 145 17.39 -14.22 -11.98
N ASN A 146 18.12 -15.30 -12.12
CA ASN A 146 18.73 -16.02 -11.02
C ASN A 146 19.65 -15.11 -10.18
N GLY A 147 19.58 -15.22 -8.86
CA GLY A 147 20.34 -14.39 -7.92
C GLY A 147 19.92 -12.92 -7.87
N THR A 148 18.75 -12.58 -8.39
CA THR A 148 18.23 -11.20 -8.35
C THR A 148 17.08 -11.12 -7.37
N THR A 149 17.12 -10.11 -6.49
CA THR A 149 16.04 -9.80 -5.56
C THR A 149 15.05 -8.84 -6.21
N TYR A 150 13.78 -9.10 -6.01
CA TYR A 150 12.65 -8.31 -6.50
C TYR A 150 11.83 -7.79 -5.33
N PHE A 151 11.37 -6.56 -5.42
CA PHE A 151 10.60 -5.86 -4.40
C PHE A 151 9.24 -5.48 -4.96
N VAL A 152 8.18 -5.70 -4.20
CA VAL A 152 6.89 -5.08 -4.48
C VAL A 152 6.79 -3.75 -3.76
N ASN A 153 6.19 -2.76 -4.39
CA ASN A 153 5.92 -1.46 -3.81
C ASN A 153 4.42 -1.21 -3.86
N ILE A 154 3.84 -0.77 -2.75
CA ILE A 154 2.39 -0.56 -2.59
C ILE A 154 2.13 0.85 -2.12
N ARG A 155 1.05 1.45 -2.62
CA ARG A 155 0.42 2.65 -2.08
C ARG A 155 -1.10 2.52 -2.16
N ALA A 156 -1.79 3.08 -1.18
CA ALA A 156 -3.24 3.08 -1.09
C ALA A 156 -3.79 4.49 -1.32
N PHE A 157 -4.98 4.56 -1.87
CA PHE A 157 -5.74 5.80 -2.03
C PHE A 157 -7.10 5.61 -1.38
N ASP A 158 -7.53 6.60 -0.59
CA ASP A 158 -8.87 6.63 0.00
C ASP A 158 -9.89 7.28 -0.94
N ILE A 159 -11.16 7.28 -0.53
CA ILE A 159 -12.25 7.89 -1.30
C ILE A 159 -12.18 9.43 -1.38
N ALA A 160 -11.33 10.08 -0.58
CA ALA A 160 -11.06 11.51 -0.63
C ALA A 160 -9.79 11.83 -1.43
N GLU A 161 -9.23 10.85 -2.15
CA GLU A 161 -8.01 10.94 -2.97
C GLU A 161 -6.72 11.20 -2.15
N ASN A 162 -6.73 10.96 -0.83
CA ASN A 162 -5.50 11.00 -0.06
C ASN A 162 -4.67 9.74 -0.35
N GLN A 163 -3.38 9.95 -0.62
CA GLN A 163 -2.43 8.88 -0.92
C GLN A 163 -1.64 8.51 0.34
N SER A 164 -1.50 7.21 0.62
CA SER A 164 -0.59 6.70 1.64
C SER A 164 0.88 6.98 1.31
N THR A 165 1.75 6.88 2.30
CA THR A 165 3.17 6.66 2.04
C THR A 165 3.34 5.31 1.33
N MET A 166 4.26 5.26 0.36
CA MET A 166 4.65 4.00 -0.26
C MET A 166 5.36 3.11 0.75
N VAL A 167 5.05 1.82 0.75
CA VAL A 167 5.78 0.77 1.45
C VAL A 167 6.27 -0.26 0.46
N SER A 168 7.38 -0.93 0.79
CA SER A 168 7.97 -1.98 -0.04
C SER A 168 8.18 -3.23 0.79
N SER A 169 8.18 -4.40 0.14
CA SER A 169 8.60 -5.66 0.76
C SER A 169 10.11 -5.64 1.08
N ASP A 170 10.56 -6.59 1.87
CA ASP A 170 11.97 -6.82 2.16
C ASP A 170 12.70 -7.57 1.03
N GLY A 171 11.93 -8.18 0.12
CA GLY A 171 12.40 -8.65 -1.19
C GLY A 171 12.56 -10.15 -1.35
N LEU A 172 12.07 -10.66 -2.48
CA LEU A 172 12.11 -12.05 -2.89
C LEU A 172 13.28 -12.30 -3.87
N THR A 173 14.19 -13.19 -3.52
CA THR A 173 15.31 -13.56 -4.39
C THR A 173 14.98 -14.80 -5.22
N ILE A 174 15.25 -14.74 -6.51
CA ILE A 174 15.07 -15.89 -7.41
C ILE A 174 16.30 -16.78 -7.34
N ASP A 175 16.07 -18.06 -7.00
CA ASP A 175 17.12 -19.08 -7.01
C ASP A 175 16.63 -20.38 -7.64
N PHE A 176 17.07 -20.66 -8.85
CA PHE A 176 16.86 -21.93 -9.54
C PHE A 176 18.17 -22.70 -9.78
N THR A 177 19.26 -22.32 -9.10
CA THR A 177 20.54 -23.01 -9.16
C THR A 177 20.59 -24.09 -8.09
N PRO A 178 20.74 -25.35 -8.42
CA PRO A 178 20.91 -26.38 -7.39
C PRO A 178 22.24 -26.22 -6.68
N PRO A 179 22.36 -26.69 -5.43
CA PRO A 179 23.63 -26.73 -4.72
C PRO A 179 24.74 -27.43 -5.52
N ALA A 180 25.95 -26.91 -5.44
CA ALA A 180 27.11 -27.55 -6.02
C ALA A 180 27.36 -28.90 -5.34
N ILE A 181 27.81 -29.88 -6.12
CA ILE A 181 28.15 -31.19 -5.59
C ILE A 181 29.37 -31.14 -4.67
N GLY A 182 29.30 -31.82 -3.54
CA GLY A 182 30.41 -32.00 -2.60
C GLY A 182 31.13 -33.33 -2.79
N ILE A 183 31.91 -33.68 -1.80
CA ILE A 183 32.66 -34.93 -1.71
C ILE A 183 32.18 -35.69 -0.47
N VAL A 184 31.97 -36.99 -0.63
CA VAL A 184 31.63 -37.89 0.47
C VAL A 184 32.83 -38.78 0.76
N TYR A 185 33.14 -38.96 2.02
CA TYR A 185 34.20 -39.83 2.53
C TYR A 185 33.61 -40.95 3.36
N ASP A 186 34.08 -42.17 3.20
CA ASP A 186 33.72 -43.26 4.06
C ASP A 186 34.40 -43.10 5.45
N GLY A 187 33.63 -43.32 6.52
CA GLY A 187 34.04 -43.08 7.90
C GLY A 187 33.66 -41.69 8.44
N ILE A 188 33.94 -41.46 9.69
CA ILE A 188 33.64 -40.22 10.42
C ILE A 188 34.80 -39.21 10.45
N GLY A 189 35.90 -39.49 9.78
CA GLY A 189 37.11 -38.66 9.72
C GLY A 189 37.75 -38.70 8.34
N ALA A 190 39.00 -39.17 8.28
CA ALA A 190 39.66 -39.40 6.99
C ALA A 190 38.98 -40.53 6.23
N ASP A 191 38.98 -40.45 4.90
CA ASP A 191 38.45 -41.48 4.03
C ASP A 191 39.12 -42.84 4.30
N ILE A 192 38.31 -43.89 4.45
CA ILE A 192 38.76 -45.23 4.75
C ILE A 192 38.33 -46.22 3.67
N ASN A 193 39.27 -47.08 3.25
CA ASN A 193 38.97 -48.10 2.25
C ASN A 193 38.57 -49.47 2.84
N LEU A 194 38.78 -49.64 4.15
CA LEU A 194 38.52 -50.88 4.87
C LEU A 194 37.94 -50.60 6.25
N SER A 195 36.89 -51.32 6.61
CA SER A 195 36.34 -51.33 7.97
C SER A 195 36.42 -52.74 8.53
N ASN A 196 36.73 -52.83 9.82
CA ASN A 196 36.65 -54.08 10.61
C ASN A 196 35.29 -54.27 11.30
N ASP A 197 34.37 -53.34 11.11
CA ASP A 197 33.00 -53.41 11.57
C ASP A 197 32.09 -53.88 10.42
N ALA A 198 31.39 -55.00 10.67
CA ALA A 198 30.49 -55.60 9.69
C ALA A 198 29.02 -55.19 9.87
N VAL A 199 28.71 -54.38 10.85
CA VAL A 199 27.34 -54.03 11.24
C VAL A 199 27.04 -52.52 11.18
N THR A 200 28.08 -51.67 11.05
CA THR A 200 27.90 -50.22 10.96
C THR A 200 28.51 -49.65 9.68
N ALA A 201 27.85 -48.68 9.08
CA ALA A 201 28.40 -47.83 8.05
C ALA A 201 28.39 -46.37 8.55
N SER A 202 29.45 -45.65 8.23
CA SER A 202 29.53 -44.22 8.53
C SER A 202 30.13 -43.44 7.38
N ALA A 203 29.75 -42.22 7.23
CA ALA A 203 30.27 -41.31 6.22
C ALA A 203 30.35 -39.88 6.76
N ASN A 204 31.18 -39.11 6.14
CA ASN A 204 31.18 -37.65 6.30
C ASN A 204 31.30 -37.00 4.92
N TRP A 205 30.91 -35.75 4.82
CA TRP A 205 30.91 -35.02 3.55
C TRP A 205 31.29 -33.56 3.73
N THR A 206 31.74 -32.95 2.63
CA THR A 206 32.10 -31.53 2.56
C THR A 206 31.96 -30.98 1.15
N GLY A 207 31.99 -29.69 1.00
CA GLY A 207 32.02 -29.01 -0.29
C GLY A 207 30.68 -28.87 -1.03
N PHE A 208 29.58 -29.33 -0.45
CA PHE A 208 28.26 -28.92 -0.93
C PHE A 208 28.07 -27.46 -0.59
N VAL A 209 27.72 -26.62 -1.58
CA VAL A 209 27.55 -25.19 -1.40
C VAL A 209 26.43 -24.72 -2.28
N ASP A 210 25.56 -23.91 -1.74
CA ASP A 210 24.67 -23.03 -2.47
C ASP A 210 25.00 -21.58 -2.11
N SER A 211 25.20 -20.74 -3.10
CA SER A 211 25.70 -19.38 -2.91
C SER A 211 24.58 -18.33 -2.89
N ILE A 212 23.33 -18.72 -3.17
CA ILE A 212 22.17 -17.82 -3.24
C ILE A 212 21.28 -18.07 -2.03
N SER A 213 20.60 -19.22 -1.99
CA SER A 213 19.66 -19.54 -0.90
C SER A 213 20.28 -20.35 0.25
N GLY A 214 21.50 -20.87 0.06
CA GLY A 214 22.17 -21.72 1.05
C GLY A 214 21.71 -23.16 1.00
N ILE A 215 22.07 -23.95 2.03
CA ILE A 215 21.69 -25.35 2.19
C ILE A 215 20.89 -25.49 3.47
N GLU A 216 19.62 -25.86 3.37
CA GLU A 216 18.74 -26.06 4.52
C GLU A 216 19.02 -27.40 5.21
N LEU A 217 19.18 -28.50 4.44
CA LEU A 217 19.43 -29.82 4.98
C LEU A 217 20.25 -30.70 4.03
N TYR A 218 20.82 -31.77 4.58
CA TYR A 218 21.41 -32.88 3.83
C TYR A 218 20.57 -34.14 4.04
N GLU A 219 20.26 -34.85 2.95
CA GLU A 219 19.51 -36.11 2.95
C GLU A 219 20.41 -37.30 2.55
#